data_96d88208dfb0370401fa1d6713a0127e
#
_entry.id   96d88208dfb0370401fa1d6713a0127e
#
_cell.length_a   1.000
_cell.length_b   1.000
_cell.length_c   1.000
_cell.angle_alpha   90.00
_cell.angle_beta   90.00
_cell.angle_gamma   90.00
#
_symmetry.space_group_name_H-M   'P 1'
#
loop_
_entity.id
_entity.type
_entity.pdbx_description
1 polymer ?
#
loop_
_entity_poly.entity_id
_entity_poly.type
_entity_poly.pdbx_seq_one_letter_code
_entity_poly.pdbx_strand_id
1 'polypeptide(L)'
;IDTTSTRLVVNPGGTNEKFVVEHIKQAKIRVHDNNRTIFDEIIKGRADVMITDAIEVAVQAGEHSALCAAMPGKTLSFQEKGFLLPRDLIWQQFVNAWLTQRQGEGYLAEVFNRHLNK
;
A
#
# COMPACT_ATOMS: atom_id res chain seq x y z
N ILE A 1 10.19 11.00 8.85
CA ILE A 1 8.82 11.41 8.47
C ILE A 1 7.99 11.92 9.66
N ASP A 2 8.27 11.51 10.89
CA ASP A 2 7.52 11.96 12.07
C ASP A 2 8.16 13.22 12.69
N THR A 3 7.93 14.36 12.06
CA THR A 3 8.38 15.67 12.54
C THR A 3 7.22 16.67 12.54
N THR A 4 7.32 17.72 13.36
CA THR A 4 6.27 18.74 13.48
C THR A 4 6.01 19.53 12.19
N SER A 5 6.95 19.54 11.25
CA SER A 5 6.81 20.18 9.93
C SER A 5 6.19 19.27 8.87
N THR A 6 6.21 17.94 9.08
CA THR A 6 5.69 16.96 8.11
C THR A 6 4.17 16.98 8.04
N ARG A 7 3.62 17.05 6.82
CA ARG A 7 2.19 16.91 6.52
C ARG A 7 1.97 15.50 5.98
N LEU A 8 1.39 14.61 6.79
CA LEU A 8 1.12 13.22 6.43
C LEU A 8 -0.35 13.09 6.02
N VAL A 9 -0.60 12.46 4.88
CA VAL A 9 -1.95 12.12 4.43
C VAL A 9 -2.18 10.62 4.54
N VAL A 10 -3.39 10.23 4.93
CA VAL A 10 -3.80 8.83 5.08
C VAL A 10 -5.27 8.67 4.66
N ASN A 11 -5.62 7.51 4.11
CA ASN A 11 -7.00 7.13 3.82
C ASN A 11 -7.69 6.58 5.07
N PRO A 12 -9.01 6.79 5.23
CA PRO A 12 -9.74 6.36 6.43
C PRO A 12 -10.00 4.85 6.46
N GLY A 13 -10.19 4.33 7.66
CA GLY A 13 -10.82 3.04 7.93
C GLY A 13 -9.96 1.81 7.73
N GLY A 14 -8.68 1.97 7.39
CA GLY A 14 -7.78 0.84 7.10
C GLY A 14 -6.68 0.62 8.14
N THR A 15 -5.87 -0.40 7.88
CA THR A 15 -4.70 -0.74 8.70
C THR A 15 -3.63 0.36 8.65
N ASN A 16 -3.56 1.11 7.55
CA ASN A 16 -2.63 2.22 7.38
C ASN A 16 -2.99 3.40 8.30
N GLU A 17 -4.28 3.76 8.40
CA GLU A 17 -4.73 4.79 9.34
C GLU A 17 -4.44 4.38 10.79
N LYS A 18 -4.77 3.12 11.15
CA LYS A 18 -4.50 2.59 12.48
C LYS A 18 -3.00 2.69 12.82
N PHE A 19 -2.13 2.27 11.90
CA PHE A 19 -0.68 2.37 12.07
C PHE A 19 -0.24 3.83 12.28
N VAL A 20 -0.74 4.76 11.46
CA VAL A 20 -0.40 6.19 11.56
C VAL A 20 -0.80 6.74 12.92
N VAL A 21 -2.03 6.49 13.37
CA VAL A 21 -2.53 6.98 14.67
C VAL A 21 -1.72 6.41 15.85
N GLU A 22 -1.32 5.14 15.76
CA GLU A 22 -0.58 4.47 16.83
C GLU A 22 0.89 4.91 16.90
N HIS A 23 1.54 5.19 15.76
CA HIS A 23 3.00 5.34 15.70
C HIS A 23 3.48 6.75 15.34
N ILE A 24 2.69 7.57 14.67
CA ILE A 24 3.06 8.94 14.30
C ILE A 24 2.57 9.91 15.37
N LYS A 25 3.48 10.67 15.96
CA LYS A 25 3.20 11.52 17.13
C LYS A 25 3.42 13.01 16.89
N GLN A 26 4.23 13.38 15.93
CA GLN A 26 4.63 14.78 15.68
C GLN A 26 4.10 15.32 14.36
N ALA A 27 4.03 14.50 13.32
CA ALA A 27 3.57 14.91 12.00
C ALA A 27 2.09 15.35 12.03
N LYS A 28 1.76 16.31 11.17
CA LYS A 28 0.38 16.78 10.98
C LYS A 28 -0.38 15.77 10.12
N ILE A 29 -1.18 14.92 10.75
CA ILE A 29 -1.97 13.91 10.09
C ILE A 29 -3.24 14.51 9.51
N ARG A 30 -3.54 14.23 8.25
CA ARG A 30 -4.78 14.57 7.57
C ARG A 30 -5.38 13.33 6.90
N VAL A 31 -6.64 13.08 7.18
CA VAL A 31 -7.41 12.02 6.52
C VAL A 31 -7.93 12.54 5.18
N HIS A 32 -7.83 11.71 4.13
CA HIS A 32 -8.35 12.01 2.80
C HIS A 32 -9.25 10.86 2.34
N ASP A 33 -10.53 11.12 2.14
CA ASP A 33 -11.58 10.10 1.94
C ASP A 33 -11.52 9.39 0.59
N ASN A 34 -10.88 9.98 -0.42
CA ASN A 34 -10.88 9.44 -1.77
C ASN A 34 -9.52 8.82 -2.13
N ASN A 35 -9.46 7.48 -2.11
CA ASN A 35 -8.25 6.72 -2.44
C ASN A 35 -7.71 6.95 -3.86
N ARG A 36 -8.55 7.42 -4.80
CA ARG A 36 -8.12 7.69 -6.18
C ARG A 36 -7.40 9.01 -6.32
N THR A 37 -7.60 9.94 -5.41
CA THR A 37 -7.04 11.30 -5.47
C THR A 37 -6.06 11.59 -4.34
N ILE A 38 -5.82 10.65 -3.43
CA ILE A 38 -4.97 10.88 -2.27
C ILE A 38 -3.51 11.16 -2.66
N PHE A 39 -2.99 10.51 -3.71
CA PHE A 39 -1.63 10.75 -4.22
C PHE A 39 -1.49 12.14 -4.84
N ASP A 40 -2.57 12.70 -5.38
CA ASP A 40 -2.62 14.09 -5.86
C ASP A 40 -2.31 15.11 -4.75
N GLU A 41 -2.57 14.77 -3.49
CA GLU A 41 -2.28 15.65 -2.37
C GLU A 41 -0.77 15.85 -2.21
N ILE A 42 0.03 14.82 -2.50
CA ILE A 42 1.50 14.91 -2.48
C ILE A 42 1.99 15.61 -3.77
N ILE A 43 1.51 15.17 -4.93
CA ILE A 43 1.90 15.73 -6.24
C ILE A 43 1.65 17.25 -6.30
N LYS A 44 0.54 17.69 -5.72
CA LYS A 44 0.15 19.12 -5.67
C LYS A 44 0.74 19.90 -4.48
N GLY A 45 1.64 19.27 -3.71
CA GLY A 45 2.32 19.90 -2.58
C GLY A 45 1.42 20.22 -1.38
N ARG A 46 0.26 19.56 -1.25
CA ARG A 46 -0.65 19.73 -0.11
C ARG A 46 -0.38 18.75 1.03
N ALA A 47 0.38 17.70 0.76
CA ALA A 47 0.95 16.78 1.73
C ALA A 47 2.40 16.46 1.34
N ASP A 48 3.20 15.98 2.28
CA ASP A 48 4.61 15.65 2.08
C ASP A 48 4.82 14.14 1.94
N VAL A 49 3.97 13.35 2.60
CA VAL A 49 4.13 11.89 2.68
C VAL A 49 2.79 11.19 2.92
N MET A 50 2.71 9.95 2.45
CA MET A 50 1.64 8.99 2.74
C MET A 50 2.24 7.69 3.26
N ILE A 51 1.57 7.03 4.19
CA ILE A 51 1.86 5.64 4.57
C ILE A 51 0.80 4.77 3.92
N THR A 52 1.25 3.88 3.03
CA THR A 52 0.40 2.95 2.29
C THR A 52 1.12 1.65 1.99
N ASP A 53 0.48 0.71 1.31
CA ASP A 53 1.03 -0.59 0.97
C ASP A 53 2.26 -0.49 0.07
N ALA A 54 3.29 -1.30 0.32
CA ALA A 54 4.53 -1.27 -0.46
C ALA A 54 4.31 -1.48 -1.96
N ILE A 55 3.34 -2.32 -2.34
CA ILE A 55 2.98 -2.55 -3.74
C ILE A 55 2.33 -1.30 -4.36
N GLU A 56 1.50 -0.58 -3.62
CA GLU A 56 0.86 0.66 -4.08
C GLU A 56 1.91 1.77 -4.26
N VAL A 57 2.88 1.86 -3.34
CA VAL A 57 4.03 2.78 -3.48
C VAL A 57 4.79 2.49 -4.77
N ALA A 58 5.06 1.22 -5.08
CA ALA A 58 5.79 0.83 -6.29
C ALA A 58 5.02 1.23 -7.57
N VAL A 59 3.72 0.97 -7.62
CA VAL A 59 2.86 1.35 -8.75
C VAL A 59 2.84 2.86 -8.93
N GLN A 60 2.53 3.61 -7.87
CA GLN A 60 2.37 5.05 -7.95
C GLN A 60 3.68 5.80 -8.25
N ALA A 61 4.81 5.32 -7.71
CA ALA A 61 6.12 5.87 -8.04
C ALA A 61 6.55 5.54 -9.48
N GLY A 62 6.08 4.42 -10.04
CA GLY A 62 6.30 4.08 -11.45
C GLY A 62 5.47 4.92 -12.42
N GLU A 63 4.25 5.27 -12.03
CA GLU A 63 3.31 6.05 -12.86
C GLU A 63 3.53 7.57 -12.78
N HIS A 64 4.08 8.05 -11.66
CA HIS A 64 4.21 9.49 -11.37
C HIS A 64 5.63 9.86 -10.97
N SER A 65 6.37 10.54 -11.85
CA SER A 65 7.75 10.99 -11.58
C SER A 65 7.90 11.96 -10.40
N ALA A 66 6.81 12.57 -9.95
CA ALA A 66 6.77 13.42 -8.76
C ALA A 66 6.70 12.63 -7.43
N LEU A 67 6.53 11.31 -7.50
CA LEU A 67 6.45 10.42 -6.33
C LEU A 67 7.67 9.51 -6.25
N CYS A 68 8.08 9.17 -5.05
CA CYS A 68 9.13 8.19 -4.81
C CYS A 68 8.86 7.38 -3.53
N ALA A 69 9.46 6.19 -3.45
CA ALA A 69 9.47 5.41 -2.22
C ALA A 69 10.40 6.08 -1.20
N ALA A 70 9.85 6.55 -0.07
CA ALA A 70 10.64 7.17 1.00
C ALA A 70 11.54 6.16 1.73
N MET A 71 11.20 4.88 1.72
CA MET A 71 11.92 3.79 2.38
C MET A 71 12.05 2.57 1.46
N PRO A 72 12.84 2.64 0.37
CA PRO A 72 12.97 1.54 -0.57
C PRO A 72 13.51 0.28 0.12
N GLY A 73 12.87 -0.87 -0.15
CA GLY A 73 13.25 -2.17 0.41
C GLY A 73 12.94 -2.36 1.89
N LYS A 74 12.24 -1.43 2.55
CA LYS A 74 11.82 -1.55 3.95
C LYS A 74 10.32 -1.39 4.07
N THR A 75 9.72 -2.15 4.99
CA THR A 75 8.31 -2.05 5.37
C THR A 75 8.18 -1.68 6.84
N LEU A 76 7.13 -0.93 7.16
CA LEU A 76 6.84 -0.50 8.53
C LEU A 76 6.07 -1.58 9.31
N SER A 77 5.31 -2.41 8.59
CA SER A 77 4.57 -3.55 9.13
C SER A 77 4.49 -4.64 8.09
N PHE A 78 4.12 -5.85 8.51
CA PHE A 78 3.85 -6.97 7.60
C PHE A 78 2.36 -7.31 7.66
N GLN A 79 1.75 -7.39 6.48
CA GLN A 79 0.35 -7.83 6.32
C GLN A 79 0.21 -8.62 5.03
N GLU A 80 -0.40 -9.78 5.12
CA GLU A 80 -0.73 -10.58 3.95
C GLU A 80 -1.93 -10.00 3.21
N LYS A 81 -1.89 -10.05 1.89
CA LYS A 81 -3.02 -9.77 1.02
C LYS A 81 -3.69 -11.08 0.64
N GLY A 82 -5.01 -11.08 0.59
CA GLY A 82 -5.78 -12.26 0.26
C GLY A 82 -7.00 -11.94 -0.60
N PHE A 83 -7.58 -12.99 -1.19
CA PHE A 83 -8.87 -12.89 -1.87
C PHE A 83 -10.01 -12.91 -0.86
N LEU A 84 -11.00 -12.05 -1.04
CA LEU A 84 -12.27 -12.16 -0.35
C LEU A 84 -13.13 -13.21 -1.08
N LEU A 85 -13.47 -14.28 -0.38
CA LEU A 85 -14.23 -15.40 -0.93
C LEU A 85 -15.57 -15.55 -0.20
N PRO A 86 -16.57 -16.19 -0.81
CA PRO A 86 -17.74 -16.68 -0.09
C PRO A 86 -17.34 -17.60 1.07
N ARG A 87 -18.20 -17.74 2.08
CA ARG A 87 -17.96 -18.64 3.22
C ARG A 87 -18.14 -20.11 2.81
N ASP A 88 -17.18 -20.61 2.07
CA ASP A 88 -17.11 -21.97 1.57
C ASP A 88 -15.69 -22.50 1.79
N LEU A 89 -15.55 -23.46 2.70
CA LEU A 89 -14.26 -24.03 3.09
C LEU A 89 -13.61 -24.79 1.93
N ILE A 90 -14.39 -25.49 1.12
CA ILE A 90 -13.87 -26.25 -0.02
C ILE A 90 -13.30 -25.28 -1.07
N TRP A 91 -14.04 -24.22 -1.36
CA TRP A 91 -13.60 -23.18 -2.28
C TRP A 91 -12.34 -22.46 -1.77
N GLN A 92 -12.30 -22.14 -0.48
CA GLN A 92 -11.12 -21.55 0.16
C GLN A 92 -9.87 -22.45 0.02
N GLN A 93 -10.01 -23.74 0.30
CA GLN A 93 -8.92 -24.70 0.18
C GLN A 93 -8.43 -24.83 -1.27
N PHE A 94 -9.35 -24.87 -2.23
CA PHE A 94 -9.01 -24.89 -3.66
C PHE A 94 -8.21 -23.66 -4.07
N VAL A 95 -8.67 -22.46 -3.71
CA VAL A 95 -7.99 -21.20 -4.03
C VAL A 95 -6.61 -21.14 -3.37
N ASN A 96 -6.49 -21.57 -2.10
CA ASN A 96 -5.21 -21.60 -1.41
C ASN A 96 -4.22 -22.58 -2.06
N ALA A 97 -4.67 -23.76 -2.46
CA ALA A 97 -3.83 -24.73 -3.19
C ALA A 97 -3.37 -24.17 -4.54
N TRP A 98 -4.27 -23.53 -5.27
CA TRP A 98 -3.94 -22.85 -6.53
C TRP A 98 -2.92 -21.72 -6.33
N LEU A 99 -3.10 -20.87 -5.31
CA LEU A 99 -2.13 -19.81 -4.99
C LEU A 99 -0.75 -20.35 -4.64
N THR A 100 -0.70 -21.40 -3.81
CA THR A 100 0.56 -22.06 -3.43
C THR A 100 1.30 -22.58 -4.67
N GLN A 101 0.58 -23.23 -5.58
CA GLN A 101 1.16 -23.73 -6.83
C GLN A 101 1.68 -22.56 -7.69
N ARG A 102 0.87 -21.53 -7.93
CA ARG A 102 1.25 -20.36 -8.74
C ARG A 102 2.43 -19.60 -8.15
N GLN A 103 2.51 -19.54 -6.83
CA GLN A 103 3.68 -18.96 -6.15
C GLN A 103 4.93 -19.79 -6.35
N GLY A 104 4.84 -21.11 -6.21
CA GLY A 104 5.96 -22.04 -6.43
C GLY A 104 6.48 -22.04 -7.88
N GLU A 105 5.59 -21.82 -8.83
CA GLU A 105 5.94 -21.69 -10.27
C GLU A 105 6.53 -20.30 -10.62
N GLY A 106 6.55 -19.35 -9.70
CA GLY A 106 6.98 -17.97 -9.96
C GLY A 106 5.97 -17.10 -10.72
N TYR A 107 4.78 -17.64 -11.02
CA TYR A 107 3.75 -16.95 -11.82
C TYR A 107 3.29 -15.66 -11.17
N LEU A 108 3.12 -15.62 -9.84
CA LEU A 108 2.71 -14.41 -9.15
C LEU A 108 3.76 -13.31 -9.28
N ALA A 109 5.04 -13.65 -9.14
CA ALA A 109 6.14 -12.70 -9.32
C ALA A 109 6.19 -12.16 -10.76
N GLU A 110 5.99 -13.03 -11.77
CA GLU A 110 5.92 -12.64 -13.18
C GLU A 110 4.78 -11.64 -13.42
N VAL A 111 3.57 -11.93 -12.92
CA VAL A 111 2.41 -11.05 -13.08
C VAL A 111 2.64 -9.69 -12.41
N PHE A 112 3.18 -9.67 -11.19
CA PHE A 112 3.52 -8.41 -10.51
C PHE A 112 4.54 -7.61 -11.32
N ASN A 113 5.64 -8.22 -11.76
CA ASN A 113 6.68 -7.54 -12.53
C ASN A 113 6.15 -6.98 -13.86
N ARG A 114 5.25 -7.68 -14.52
CA ARG A 114 4.59 -7.21 -15.76
C ARG A 114 3.77 -5.95 -15.54
N HIS A 115 3.18 -5.79 -14.36
CA HIS A 115 2.36 -4.63 -14.02
C HIS A 115 3.14 -3.48 -13.37
N LEU A 116 4.27 -3.77 -12.69
CA LEU A 116 5.10 -2.77 -12.04
C LEU A 116 6.10 -2.09 -12.96
N ASN A 117 6.51 -2.76 -14.05
CA ASN A 117 7.54 -2.29 -14.98
C ASN A 117 6.94 -1.75 -16.31
N LYS A 118 5.78 -1.13 -16.23
CA LYS A 118 5.15 -0.44 -17.38
C LYS A 118 5.71 0.95 -17.57
#